data_7c9e90030b02750590298fe839e51b77
#
_entry.id   7c9e90030b02750590298fe839e51b77
#
_cell.length_a   1.000
_cell.length_b   1.000
_cell.length_c   1.000
_cell.angle_alpha   90.00
_cell.angle_beta   90.00
_cell.angle_gamma   90.00
#
_symmetry.space_group_name_H-M   'P 1'
#
loop_
_entity.id
_entity.type
_entity.pdbx_description
1 polymer ?
#
loop_
_entity_poly.entity_id
_entity_poly.type
_entity_poly.pdbx_seq_one_letter_code
_entity_poly.pdbx_strand_id
1 'polypeptide(L)' 'MPMYETTVRTPNGEEKKRIYADTPQEAKRLFEQLYGGPKKVPYIPHVVPS' A
#
# COMPACT_ATOMS: atom_id res chain seq x y z
N MET A 1 1.36 12.91 -9.43
CA MET A 1 0.65 11.71 -8.91
C MET A 1 0.62 11.79 -7.40
N PRO A 2 -0.53 11.57 -6.78
CA PRO A 2 -0.60 11.57 -5.32
C PRO A 2 0.16 10.40 -4.73
N MET A 3 0.63 10.59 -3.50
CA MET A 3 1.30 9.53 -2.75
C MET A 3 0.28 8.83 -1.84
N TYR A 4 0.30 7.52 -1.85
CA TYR A 4 -0.57 6.70 -1.00
C TYR A 4 0.26 5.92 0.00
N GLU A 5 -0.29 5.77 1.20
CA GLU A 5 0.34 5.03 2.28
C GLU A 5 -0.60 3.94 2.76
N THR A 6 -0.04 2.79 3.08
CA THR A 6 -0.78 1.73 3.74
C THR A 6 0.15 0.97 4.67
N THR A 7 -0.44 0.12 5.50
CA THR A 7 0.31 -0.78 6.35
C THR A 7 0.35 -2.15 5.67
N VAL A 8 1.53 -2.69 5.48
CA VAL A 8 1.71 -4.02 4.89
C VAL A 8 2.20 -4.99 5.96
N ARG A 9 1.80 -6.25 5.82
CA ARG A 9 2.25 -7.30 6.72
C ARG A 9 3.53 -7.93 6.18
N THR A 10 4.53 -7.99 7.03
CA THR A 10 5.83 -8.59 6.70
C THR A 10 6.16 -9.65 7.73
N PRO A 11 7.16 -10.52 7.46
CA PRO A 11 7.59 -11.49 8.45
C PRO A 11 8.06 -10.86 9.76
N ASN A 12 8.46 -9.60 9.72
CA ASN A 12 8.92 -8.87 10.91
C ASN A 12 7.81 -8.09 11.59
N GLY A 13 6.55 -8.21 11.12
CA GLY A 13 5.42 -7.48 11.66
C GLY A 13 4.81 -6.56 10.61
N GLU A 14 4.15 -5.51 11.06
CA GLU A 14 3.51 -4.56 10.16
C GLU A 14 4.41 -3.36 9.94
N GLU A 15 4.49 -2.91 8.69
CA GLU A 15 5.29 -1.73 8.32
C GLU A 15 4.47 -0.80 7.45
N LYS A 16 4.68 0.50 7.60
CA LYS A 16 4.05 1.50 6.74
C LYS A 16 4.88 1.68 5.49
N LYS A 17 4.23 1.65 4.33
CA LYS A 17 4.88 1.82 3.03
C LYS A 17 4.10 2.85 2.22
N ARG A 18 4.81 3.53 1.33
CA ARG A 18 4.25 4.58 0.48
C ARG A 18 4.55 4.28 -0.98
N ILE A 19 3.64 4.74 -1.84
CA ILE A 19 3.77 4.55 -3.27
C ILE A 19 3.02 5.67 -3.99
N TYR A 20 3.46 6.03 -5.18
CA TYR A 20 2.73 6.96 -6.03
C TYR A 20 1.73 6.19 -6.88
N ALA A 21 0.50 6.68 -6.93
CA ALA A 21 -0.55 6.08 -7.75
C ALA A 21 -1.61 7.14 -8.05
N ASP A 22 -2.45 6.88 -9.03
CA ASP A 22 -3.51 7.82 -9.43
C ASP A 22 -4.77 7.67 -8.59
N THR A 23 -5.06 6.46 -8.12
CA THR A 23 -6.27 6.17 -7.34
C THR A 23 -5.91 5.23 -6.19
N PRO A 24 -6.77 5.20 -5.13
CA PRO A 24 -6.55 4.25 -4.03
C PRO A 24 -6.57 2.79 -4.50
N GLN A 25 -7.44 2.47 -5.46
CA GLN A 25 -7.53 1.12 -6.00
C GLN A 25 -6.24 0.71 -6.71
N GLU A 26 -5.68 1.63 -7.50
CA GLU A 26 -4.43 1.37 -8.17
C GLU A 26 -3.29 1.19 -7.16
N ALA A 27 -3.26 2.03 -6.12
CA ALA A 27 -2.27 1.93 -5.07
C ALA A 27 -2.35 0.56 -4.39
N LYS A 28 -3.57 0.12 -4.07
CA LYS A 28 -3.76 -1.19 -3.45
C LYS A 28 -3.24 -2.30 -4.33
N ARG A 29 -3.55 -2.25 -5.62
CA ARG A 29 -3.08 -3.25 -6.57
C ARG A 29 -1.54 -3.29 -6.62
N LEU A 30 -0.91 -2.13 -6.66
CA LEU A 30 0.55 -2.05 -6.70
C LEU A 30 1.16 -2.61 -5.41
N PHE A 31 0.59 -2.27 -4.25
CA PHE A 31 1.06 -2.83 -3.00
C PHE A 31 0.92 -4.34 -2.97
N GLU A 32 -0.20 -4.87 -3.46
CA GLU A 32 -0.40 -6.32 -3.48
C GLU A 32 0.61 -7.02 -4.38
N GLN A 33 0.94 -6.42 -5.52
CA GLN A 33 1.95 -6.97 -6.41
C GLN A 33 3.34 -6.94 -5.79
N LEU A 34 3.65 -5.88 -5.07
CA LEU A 34 4.97 -5.73 -4.45
C LEU A 34 5.17 -6.63 -3.23
N TYR A 35 4.11 -6.87 -2.46
CA TYR A 35 4.24 -7.50 -1.16
C TYR A 35 3.57 -8.86 -1.05
N GLY A 36 3.04 -9.38 -2.15
CA GLY A 36 2.62 -10.77 -2.19
C GLY A 36 1.13 -11.03 -2.10
N GLY A 37 0.30 -10.02 -2.39
CA GLY A 37 -1.13 -10.24 -2.56
C GLY A 37 -2.00 -9.62 -1.47
N PRO A 38 -3.34 -9.83 -1.56
CA PRO A 38 -4.29 -9.16 -0.67
C PRO A 38 -4.09 -9.47 0.81
N LYS A 39 -3.59 -10.65 1.14
CA LYS A 39 -3.37 -11.02 2.54
C LYS A 39 -2.25 -10.22 3.19
N LYS A 40 -1.33 -9.70 2.39
CA LYS A 40 -0.22 -8.89 2.89
C LYS A 40 -0.59 -7.41 3.00
N VAL A 41 -1.67 -7.00 2.33
CA VAL A 41 -2.11 -5.60 2.31
C VAL A 41 -3.59 -5.56 2.68
N PRO A 42 -3.94 -5.82 3.97
CA PRO A 42 -5.35 -5.90 4.38
C PRO A 42 -6.03 -4.54 4.50
N TYR A 43 -5.27 -3.45 4.41
CA TYR A 43 -5.81 -2.10 4.60
C TYR A 43 -5.91 -1.39 3.27
N ILE A 44 -6.90 -0.48 3.15
CA ILE A 44 -7.05 0.34 1.96
C ILE A 44 -6.06 1.51 2.04
N PRO A 45 -5.20 1.70 1.02
CA PRO A 45 -4.28 2.84 1.03
C PRO A 45 -5.01 4.16 1.08
N HIS A 46 -4.41 5.15 1.73
CA HIS A 46 -4.96 6.49 1.80
C HIS A 46 -3.92 7.50 1.31
N VAL A 47 -4.41 8.62 0.78
CA VAL A 47 -3.53 9.65 0.26
C VAL A 47 -2.84 10.38 1.42
N VAL A 48 -1.56 10.68 1.25
CA VAL A 48 -0.79 11.42 2.24
C VAL A 48 -0.12 12.61 1.56
N PRO A 49 0.20 13.67 2.31
CA PRO A 49 0.97 14.79 1.76
C PRO A 49 2.33 14.29 1.27
N SER A 50 2.71 14.75 0.11
CA SER A 50 4.01 14.39 -0.46
C SER A 50 5.02 15.52 -0.27
#